data_b881bfa6a5f6843271167fd9d70312e0
#
_entry.id   b881bfa6a5f6843271167fd9d70312e0
#
_cell.length_a   1.000
_cell.length_b   1.000
_cell.length_c   1.000
_cell.angle_alpha   90.00
_cell.angle_beta   90.00
_cell.angle_gamma   90.00
#
_symmetry.space_group_name_H-M   'P 1'
#
loop_
_entity.id
_entity.type
_entity.pdbx_description
1 polymer ?
#
loop_
_entity_poly.entity_id
_entity_poly.type
_entity_poly.pdbx_seq_one_letter_code
_entity_poly.pdbx_strand_id
1 'polypeptide(L)'
;MANFKFDTGFMGMAQTWSPTNNINPLPAWEFMNQTGTLGTFLAGSVVYVGTTGKVKVIVAGTVGAQNTVALLEITSGGTGYSNGTNVATTGGNGSGLTVNTTTTSNVITSIAIGNSAGKGYKINDVLTVSGGGGNATIKVLDVISLLPTASDAVEFVGAQAGSILPVLVDYVLVPSSGAATDLVVGR
;
A
#
# COMPACT_ATOMS: atom_id res chain seq x y z
N MET A 1 -1.48 -3.92 -36.20
CA MET A 1 -1.76 -4.56 -34.94
C MET A 1 -3.19 -4.25 -34.56
N ALA A 2 -4.00 -5.25 -34.30
CA ALA A 2 -5.40 -5.05 -33.96
C ALA A 2 -5.49 -4.45 -32.56
N ASN A 3 -5.99 -3.22 -32.46
CA ASN A 3 -6.42 -2.66 -31.19
C ASN A 3 -7.67 -3.41 -30.74
N PHE A 4 -7.53 -4.32 -29.80
CA PHE A 4 -8.68 -4.88 -29.13
C PHE A 4 -9.27 -3.79 -28.23
N LYS A 5 -10.29 -3.15 -28.71
CA LYS A 5 -11.22 -2.38 -27.88
C LYS A 5 -12.17 -3.37 -27.23
N PHE A 6 -12.00 -3.65 -25.98
CA PHE A 6 -13.06 -4.25 -25.18
C PHE A 6 -14.11 -3.17 -25.00
N ASP A 7 -15.16 -3.24 -25.81
CA ASP A 7 -16.25 -2.31 -25.69
C ASP A 7 -17.16 -2.78 -24.57
N THR A 8 -17.32 -1.89 -23.64
CA THR A 8 -18.50 -1.64 -22.81
C THR A 8 -18.90 -2.67 -21.76
N GLY A 9 -18.88 -2.17 -20.57
CA GLY A 9 -19.72 -2.60 -19.45
C GLY A 9 -19.09 -3.63 -18.52
N PHE A 10 -18.01 -4.27 -18.89
CA PHE A 10 -17.38 -5.27 -18.02
C PHE A 10 -16.01 -4.85 -17.50
N MET A 11 -15.30 -4.10 -18.28
CA MET A 11 -14.04 -3.51 -17.87
C MET A 11 -14.02 -2.07 -18.36
N GLY A 12 -13.83 -1.16 -17.52
CA GLY A 12 -13.55 0.23 -17.84
C GLY A 12 -12.57 0.32 -18.98
N MET A 13 -11.78 1.10 -19.34
CA MET A 13 -10.89 1.09 -20.48
C MET A 13 -9.77 0.08 -20.32
N ALA A 14 -9.63 -0.84 -21.26
CA ALA A 14 -8.51 -1.74 -21.37
C ALA A 14 -7.33 -1.03 -22.06
N GLN A 15 -6.14 -1.18 -21.53
CA GLN A 15 -4.95 -0.57 -22.07
C GLN A 15 -3.85 -1.59 -22.29
N THR A 16 -3.23 -1.53 -23.48
CA THR A 16 -2.09 -2.37 -23.83
C THR A 16 -0.82 -1.73 -23.28
N TRP A 17 -0.06 -2.45 -22.50
CA TRP A 17 1.23 -2.03 -21.99
C TRP A 17 2.35 -2.83 -22.69
N SER A 18 3.39 -2.15 -23.13
CA SER A 18 4.60 -2.75 -23.65
C SER A 18 5.82 -2.11 -23.01
N PRO A 19 6.87 -2.90 -22.67
CA PRO A 19 8.12 -2.35 -22.15
C PRO A 19 8.80 -1.34 -23.08
N THR A 20 8.49 -1.40 -24.36
CA THR A 20 9.10 -0.55 -25.40
C THR A 20 8.19 0.56 -25.91
N ASN A 21 6.89 0.46 -25.70
CA ASN A 21 5.91 1.45 -26.12
C ASN A 21 5.02 1.82 -24.94
N ASN A 22 5.40 2.85 -24.25
CA ASN A 22 4.53 3.51 -23.29
C ASN A 22 3.48 4.28 -24.08
N ILE A 23 2.38 3.64 -24.44
CA ILE A 23 1.24 4.30 -25.06
C ILE A 23 0.59 5.12 -23.96
N ASN A 24 0.73 6.43 -24.11
CA ASN A 24 0.21 7.42 -23.18
C ASN A 24 -1.27 7.12 -22.87
N PRO A 25 -1.59 6.79 -21.65
CA PRO A 25 -2.93 6.43 -21.24
C PRO A 25 -3.74 7.68 -20.96
N LEU A 26 -5.00 7.43 -20.78
CA LEU A 26 -5.97 8.36 -20.26
C LEU A 26 -5.46 9.13 -19.04
N PRO A 27 -5.93 10.37 -18.82
CA PRO A 27 -5.30 11.34 -17.92
C PRO A 27 -5.25 11.02 -16.42
N ALA A 28 -5.34 9.78 -16.03
CA ALA A 28 -5.17 9.34 -14.63
C ALA A 28 -4.20 8.15 -14.48
N TRP A 29 -3.48 7.77 -15.52
CA TRP A 29 -2.76 6.51 -15.57
C TRP A 29 -1.34 6.72 -16.11
N GLU A 30 -0.39 6.98 -15.24
CA GLU A 30 1.02 6.94 -15.59
C GLU A 30 1.55 5.53 -15.38
N PHE A 31 2.10 4.93 -16.42
CA PHE A 31 2.76 3.64 -16.32
C PHE A 31 4.17 3.80 -15.77
N MET A 32 4.62 2.71 -15.17
CA MET A 32 6.00 2.61 -14.76
C MET A 32 6.92 2.77 -15.93
N ASN A 33 7.94 3.61 -15.76
CA ASN A 33 9.03 3.65 -16.71
C ASN A 33 9.82 2.32 -16.64
N GLN A 34 10.57 2.05 -17.69
CA GLN A 34 11.39 0.83 -17.84
C GLN A 34 12.48 0.66 -16.77
N THR A 35 12.67 1.63 -15.89
CA THR A 35 13.66 1.60 -14.81
C THR A 35 13.10 1.05 -13.50
N GLY A 36 11.85 0.60 -13.48
CA GLY A 36 11.23 0.03 -12.28
C GLY A 36 10.72 1.06 -11.28
N THR A 37 10.71 2.34 -11.67
CA THR A 37 10.05 3.37 -10.87
C THR A 37 8.54 3.16 -10.93
N LEU A 38 7.89 3.18 -9.79
CA LEU A 38 6.44 3.06 -9.70
C LEU A 38 5.77 4.16 -10.52
N GLY A 39 5.06 3.76 -11.55
CA GLY A 39 4.18 4.63 -12.31
C GLY A 39 2.84 4.78 -11.62
N THR A 40 1.78 4.71 -12.37
CA THR A 40 0.46 5.01 -11.86
C THR A 40 -0.18 3.83 -11.18
N PHE A 41 -0.91 4.15 -10.17
CA PHE A 41 -1.78 3.27 -9.41
C PHE A 41 -2.95 2.75 -10.27
N LEU A 42 -3.01 1.45 -10.45
CA LEU A 42 -4.03 0.77 -11.27
C LEU A 42 -5.27 0.34 -10.46
N ALA A 43 -5.23 0.48 -9.15
CA ALA A 43 -6.35 0.32 -8.21
C ALA A 43 -7.21 -0.94 -8.44
N GLY A 44 -6.62 -2.10 -8.27
CA GLY A 44 -7.34 -3.38 -8.31
C GLY A 44 -7.71 -3.82 -9.72
N SER A 45 -6.86 -3.56 -10.69
CA SER A 45 -7.04 -3.97 -12.08
C SER A 45 -6.68 -5.44 -12.30
N VAL A 46 -7.25 -6.04 -13.34
CA VAL A 46 -6.85 -7.35 -13.87
C VAL A 46 -5.80 -7.18 -14.96
N VAL A 47 -4.89 -8.16 -15.09
CA VAL A 47 -3.85 -8.17 -16.12
C VAL A 47 -4.05 -9.39 -17.01
N TYR A 48 -4.26 -9.13 -18.30
CA TYR A 48 -4.24 -10.12 -19.36
C TYR A 48 -2.82 -10.20 -19.95
N VAL A 49 -2.34 -11.41 -20.17
CA VAL A 49 -0.97 -11.69 -20.64
C VAL A 49 -0.98 -11.92 -22.14
N GLY A 50 -0.35 -11.04 -22.93
CA GLY A 50 -0.29 -11.18 -24.39
C GLY A 50 0.71 -12.21 -24.86
N THR A 51 1.92 -12.21 -24.30
CA THR A 51 2.95 -13.20 -24.60
C THR A 51 3.40 -13.93 -23.33
N THR A 52 3.79 -15.20 -23.46
CA THR A 52 4.30 -15.97 -22.32
C THR A 52 5.59 -15.35 -21.77
N GLY A 53 5.65 -15.13 -20.46
CA GLY A 53 6.81 -14.53 -19.84
C GLY A 53 6.64 -14.30 -18.35
N LYS A 54 7.48 -13.43 -17.81
CA LYS A 54 7.38 -12.98 -16.43
C LYS A 54 6.52 -11.72 -16.34
N VAL A 55 5.63 -11.69 -15.35
CA VAL A 55 4.85 -10.50 -15.00
C VAL A 55 5.13 -10.15 -13.56
N LYS A 56 5.64 -8.96 -13.31
CA LYS A 56 5.94 -8.46 -11.97
C LYS A 56 4.90 -7.42 -11.58
N VAL A 57 4.23 -7.60 -10.45
CA VAL A 57 3.11 -6.76 -10.04
C VAL A 57 3.15 -6.43 -8.55
N ILE A 58 2.54 -5.31 -8.18
CA ILE A 58 2.11 -5.06 -6.82
C ILE A 58 0.64 -5.47 -6.72
N VAL A 59 0.35 -6.42 -5.87
CA VAL A 59 -1.02 -6.94 -5.67
C VAL A 59 -1.89 -5.88 -5.00
N ALA A 60 -3.16 -5.85 -5.40
CA ALA A 60 -4.13 -4.90 -4.87
C ALA A 60 -4.25 -4.96 -3.34
N GLY A 61 -4.30 -3.79 -2.73
CA GLY A 61 -4.35 -3.65 -1.27
C GLY A 61 -2.98 -3.56 -0.58
N THR A 62 -1.87 -3.81 -1.29
CA THR A 62 -0.51 -3.65 -0.73
C THR A 62 -0.25 -2.19 -0.33
N VAL A 63 -0.78 -1.23 -1.08
CA VAL A 63 -0.65 0.21 -0.77
C VAL A 63 -1.24 0.54 0.60
N GLY A 64 -2.45 0.05 0.89
CA GLY A 64 -3.10 0.26 2.19
C GLY A 64 -2.35 -0.37 3.36
N ALA A 65 -1.63 -1.47 3.12
CA ALA A 65 -0.80 -2.12 4.13
C ALA A 65 0.49 -1.33 4.46
N GLN A 66 0.85 -0.34 3.65
CA GLN A 66 2.03 0.52 3.86
C GLN A 66 1.70 1.84 4.58
N ASN A 67 0.41 2.11 4.87
CA ASN A 67 0.04 3.33 5.59
C ASN A 67 0.75 3.43 6.94
N THR A 68 1.41 4.56 7.19
CA THR A 68 2.05 4.88 8.46
C THR A 68 1.27 5.96 9.18
N VAL A 69 1.30 5.96 10.50
CA VAL A 69 0.61 6.98 11.29
C VAL A 69 1.29 8.34 11.14
N ALA A 70 0.49 9.38 10.87
CA ALA A 70 0.94 10.75 10.75
C ALA A 70 0.49 11.63 11.92
N LEU A 71 -0.69 11.36 12.47
CA LEU A 71 -1.26 12.17 13.55
C LEU A 71 -2.02 11.29 14.53
N LEU A 72 -1.86 11.61 15.81
CA LEU A 72 -2.49 10.91 16.93
C LEU A 72 -3.25 11.89 17.83
N GLU A 73 -4.31 11.38 18.45
CA GLU A 73 -5.07 12.06 19.50
C GLU A 73 -5.11 11.17 20.76
N ILE A 74 -4.99 11.77 21.94
CA ILE A 74 -5.22 11.07 23.22
C ILE A 74 -6.72 11.04 23.47
N THR A 75 -7.31 9.86 23.48
CA THR A 75 -8.73 9.66 23.85
C THR A 75 -8.90 9.38 25.35
N SER A 76 -7.88 8.75 25.95
CA SER A 76 -7.78 8.60 27.42
C SER A 76 -6.31 8.59 27.83
N GLY A 77 -5.96 9.45 28.80
CA GLY A 77 -4.58 9.49 29.33
C GLY A 77 -4.23 8.33 30.25
N GLY A 78 -5.22 7.55 30.67
CA GLY A 78 -5.04 6.42 31.59
C GLY A 78 -4.51 6.83 32.96
N THR A 79 -4.04 5.84 33.72
CA THR A 79 -3.45 6.04 35.04
C THR A 79 -2.22 5.14 35.24
N GLY A 80 -1.32 5.55 36.15
CA GLY A 80 -0.13 4.76 36.48
C GLY A 80 0.99 4.83 35.44
N TYR A 81 0.93 5.81 34.52
CA TYR A 81 1.96 5.99 33.50
C TYR A 81 3.08 6.91 33.96
N SER A 82 4.24 6.76 33.37
CA SER A 82 5.41 7.64 33.49
C SER A 82 5.83 8.11 32.10
N ASN A 83 6.68 9.16 32.06
CA ASN A 83 7.27 9.58 30.78
C ASN A 83 7.99 8.39 30.14
N GLY A 84 7.80 8.23 28.84
CA GLY A 84 8.38 7.14 28.08
C GLY A 84 8.80 7.54 26.68
N THR A 85 9.82 6.87 26.17
CA THR A 85 10.28 7.00 24.79
C THR A 85 10.11 5.67 24.09
N ASN A 86 9.62 5.70 22.85
CA ASN A 86 9.37 4.51 22.02
C ASN A 86 8.50 3.44 22.70
N VAL A 87 7.50 3.89 23.46
CA VAL A 87 6.56 2.99 24.12
C VAL A 87 5.72 2.29 23.05
N ALA A 88 5.61 0.98 23.15
CA ALA A 88 4.83 0.18 22.20
C ALA A 88 3.33 0.47 22.32
N THR A 89 2.62 0.28 21.22
CA THR A 89 1.16 0.33 21.18
C THR A 89 0.58 -0.99 20.70
N THR A 90 -0.67 -1.28 21.08
CA THR A 90 -1.41 -2.47 20.66
C THR A 90 -2.82 -2.09 20.20
N GLY A 91 -3.41 -2.89 19.32
CA GLY A 91 -4.75 -2.66 18.78
C GLY A 91 -4.73 -2.01 17.38
N GLY A 92 -5.92 -1.70 16.87
CA GLY A 92 -6.09 -1.20 15.50
C GLY A 92 -5.84 -2.25 14.43
N ASN A 93 -5.77 -1.80 13.18
CA ASN A 93 -5.55 -2.67 12.02
C ASN A 93 -4.04 -2.85 11.70
N GLY A 94 -3.20 -1.94 12.17
CA GLY A 94 -1.76 -1.93 11.92
C GLY A 94 -0.91 -2.55 13.00
N SER A 95 0.38 -2.37 12.89
CA SER A 95 1.36 -2.85 13.86
C SER A 95 2.63 -1.98 13.87
N GLY A 96 3.42 -2.11 14.97
CA GLY A 96 4.75 -1.54 15.07
C GLY A 96 4.81 -0.03 15.35
N LEU A 97 3.69 0.63 15.68
CA LEU A 97 3.73 2.03 16.13
C LEU A 97 4.35 2.10 17.52
N THR A 98 5.29 3.03 17.67
CA THR A 98 5.82 3.43 18.98
C THR A 98 5.52 4.90 19.23
N VAL A 99 5.36 5.27 20.49
CA VAL A 99 5.04 6.63 20.90
C VAL A 99 5.94 7.12 22.02
N ASN A 100 6.19 8.43 22.03
CA ASN A 100 6.81 9.11 23.16
C ASN A 100 5.69 9.73 24.00
N THR A 101 5.71 9.51 25.30
CA THR A 101 4.66 9.97 26.22
C THR A 101 5.22 10.95 27.25
N THR A 102 4.47 12.01 27.53
CA THR A 102 4.68 12.88 28.67
C THR A 102 3.50 12.77 29.61
N THR A 103 3.78 12.68 30.90
CA THR A 103 2.76 12.48 31.92
C THR A 103 2.72 13.59 32.95
N THR A 104 1.54 13.86 33.48
CA THR A 104 1.31 14.70 34.65
C THR A 104 0.46 13.90 35.64
N SER A 105 0.91 13.80 36.89
CA SER A 105 0.22 13.00 37.92
C SER A 105 -0.10 11.57 37.48
N ASN A 106 0.86 10.93 36.80
CA ASN A 106 0.75 9.55 36.28
C ASN A 106 -0.32 9.37 35.18
N VAL A 107 -0.77 10.42 34.55
CA VAL A 107 -1.71 10.44 33.41
C VAL A 107 -0.98 10.94 32.18
N ILE A 108 -1.13 10.32 31.03
CA ILE A 108 -0.55 10.78 29.75
C ILE A 108 -1.26 12.07 29.34
N THR A 109 -0.51 13.15 29.22
CA THR A 109 -1.02 14.48 28.84
C THR A 109 -0.53 14.94 27.48
N SER A 110 0.55 14.33 26.97
CA SER A 110 1.05 14.58 25.62
C SER A 110 1.60 13.31 24.99
N ILE A 111 1.46 13.21 23.67
CA ILE A 111 1.93 12.10 22.89
C ILE A 111 2.54 12.58 21.58
N ALA A 112 3.61 11.91 21.16
CA ALA A 112 4.23 12.09 19.84
C ALA A 112 4.57 10.73 19.27
N ILE A 113 4.66 10.64 17.94
CA ILE A 113 5.16 9.43 17.29
C ILE A 113 6.62 9.23 17.71
N GLY A 114 6.98 8.01 18.06
CA GLY A 114 8.33 7.62 18.44
C GLY A 114 9.23 7.37 17.23
N ASN A 115 10.14 6.41 17.34
CA ASN A 115 11.04 6.05 16.25
C ASN A 115 10.38 5.20 15.14
N SER A 116 9.18 4.72 15.35
CA SER A 116 8.41 3.96 14.36
C SER A 116 6.97 4.47 14.29
N ALA A 117 6.57 4.89 13.09
CA ALA A 117 5.19 5.27 12.78
C ALA A 117 4.28 4.06 12.47
N GLY A 118 4.83 2.84 12.58
CA GLY A 118 4.11 1.60 12.29
C GLY A 118 3.69 1.46 10.84
N LYS A 119 2.93 0.41 10.56
CA LYS A 119 2.39 0.14 9.22
C LYS A 119 0.99 -0.45 9.29
N GLY A 120 0.19 -0.19 8.25
CA GLY A 120 -1.13 -0.79 8.07
C GLY A 120 -2.24 -0.17 8.90
N TYR A 121 -1.99 0.93 9.57
CA TYR A 121 -3.01 1.64 10.33
C TYR A 121 -4.00 2.37 9.43
N LYS A 122 -5.20 2.57 9.96
CA LYS A 122 -6.29 3.32 9.33
C LYS A 122 -6.70 4.48 10.20
N ILE A 123 -7.24 5.52 9.57
CA ILE A 123 -7.90 6.61 10.30
C ILE A 123 -9.02 6.03 11.15
N ASN A 124 -9.12 6.51 12.39
CA ASN A 124 -10.01 6.06 13.46
C ASN A 124 -9.58 4.76 14.16
N ASP A 125 -8.44 4.15 13.84
CA ASP A 125 -7.91 3.07 14.67
C ASP A 125 -7.71 3.58 16.11
N VAL A 126 -8.16 2.77 17.06
CA VAL A 126 -7.97 3.02 18.50
C VAL A 126 -6.91 2.06 19.02
N LEU A 127 -5.90 2.61 19.69
CA LEU A 127 -4.75 1.88 20.18
C LEU A 127 -4.61 2.06 21.67
N THR A 128 -4.10 1.05 22.35
CA THR A 128 -3.72 1.09 23.76
C THR A 128 -2.23 1.32 23.87
N VAL A 129 -1.82 2.27 24.70
CA VAL A 129 -0.41 2.52 25.03
C VAL A 129 0.03 1.51 26.09
N SER A 130 1.14 0.83 25.84
CA SER A 130 1.68 -0.18 26.75
C SER A 130 2.19 0.45 28.04
N GLY A 131 2.11 -0.30 29.15
CA GLY A 131 2.55 0.15 30.47
C GLY A 131 1.44 0.75 31.32
N GLY A 132 1.79 1.37 32.44
CA GLY A 132 0.86 1.94 33.40
C GLY A 132 -0.23 0.96 33.82
N GLY A 133 -1.45 1.43 33.93
CA GLY A 133 -2.64 0.59 34.16
C GLY A 133 -3.19 -0.08 32.90
N GLY A 134 -2.55 0.05 31.73
CA GLY A 134 -3.02 -0.52 30.47
C GLY A 134 -4.32 0.12 29.93
N ASN A 135 -4.66 1.32 30.36
CA ASN A 135 -5.93 1.98 30.10
C ASN A 135 -5.81 3.33 29.38
N ALA A 136 -4.59 3.72 28.97
CA ALA A 136 -4.42 4.86 28.07
C ALA A 136 -4.75 4.45 26.65
N THR A 137 -5.59 5.23 26.00
CA THR A 137 -5.99 5.00 24.62
C THR A 137 -5.73 6.23 23.76
N ILE A 138 -5.31 5.97 22.53
CA ILE A 138 -5.04 6.96 21.51
C ILE A 138 -5.76 6.60 20.23
N LYS A 139 -6.06 7.59 19.41
CA LYS A 139 -6.75 7.42 18.15
C LYS A 139 -5.88 7.92 17.00
N VAL A 140 -5.86 7.18 15.91
CA VAL A 140 -5.22 7.61 14.67
C VAL A 140 -6.13 8.62 13.96
N LEU A 141 -5.65 9.85 13.80
CA LEU A 141 -6.37 10.92 13.10
C LEU A 141 -5.98 11.02 11.64
N ASP A 142 -4.73 10.68 11.31
CA ASP A 142 -4.23 10.76 9.94
C ASP A 142 -3.14 9.71 9.68
N VAL A 143 -3.05 9.28 8.42
CA VAL A 143 -2.06 8.33 7.94
C VAL A 143 -1.43 8.81 6.64
N ILE A 144 -0.12 8.60 6.50
CA ILE A 144 0.59 8.79 5.25
C ILE A 144 0.56 7.46 4.50
N SER A 145 -0.03 7.47 3.31
CA SER A 145 0.06 6.32 2.40
C SER A 145 1.45 6.30 1.77
N LEU A 146 2.26 5.33 2.15
CA LEU A 146 3.53 5.09 1.49
C LEU A 146 3.26 4.37 0.17
N LEU A 147 3.85 4.87 -0.90
CA LEU A 147 3.86 4.15 -2.17
C LEU A 147 4.61 2.83 -1.97
N PRO A 148 4.10 1.71 -2.51
CA PRO A 148 4.82 0.45 -2.46
C PRO A 148 6.13 0.58 -3.23
N THR A 149 7.11 -0.22 -2.83
CA THR A 149 8.42 -0.26 -3.47
C THR A 149 8.54 -1.48 -4.38
N ALA A 150 9.58 -1.53 -5.19
CA ALA A 150 9.83 -2.70 -6.05
C ALA A 150 10.07 -4.00 -5.25
N SER A 151 10.42 -3.90 -3.96
CA SER A 151 10.54 -5.04 -3.05
C SER A 151 9.21 -5.63 -2.59
N ASP A 152 8.12 -4.87 -2.69
CA ASP A 152 6.77 -5.33 -2.35
C ASP A 152 6.11 -6.08 -3.51
N ALA A 153 6.80 -6.15 -4.65
CA ALA A 153 6.27 -6.77 -5.86
C ALA A 153 6.41 -8.30 -5.86
N VAL A 154 5.39 -8.95 -6.38
CA VAL A 154 5.38 -10.39 -6.66
C VAL A 154 5.67 -10.62 -8.14
N GLU A 155 6.56 -11.56 -8.46
CA GLU A 155 6.88 -11.95 -9.83
C GLU A 155 6.19 -13.28 -10.18
N PHE A 156 5.30 -13.26 -11.15
CA PHE A 156 4.70 -14.45 -11.75
C PHE A 156 5.60 -14.92 -12.88
N VAL A 157 6.19 -16.11 -12.72
CA VAL A 157 7.09 -16.72 -13.70
C VAL A 157 6.30 -17.66 -14.60
N GLY A 158 6.51 -17.55 -15.92
CA GLY A 158 5.83 -18.40 -16.89
C GLY A 158 4.34 -18.12 -17.06
N ALA A 159 3.92 -16.88 -16.83
CA ALA A 159 2.56 -16.48 -17.13
C ALA A 159 2.27 -16.73 -18.61
N GLN A 160 1.23 -17.50 -18.90
CA GLN A 160 0.93 -17.98 -20.24
C GLN A 160 0.27 -16.90 -21.11
N ALA A 161 0.62 -16.86 -22.39
CA ALA A 161 -0.09 -16.04 -23.35
C ALA A 161 -1.58 -16.42 -23.38
N GLY A 162 -2.45 -15.40 -23.39
CA GLY A 162 -3.89 -15.62 -23.39
C GLY A 162 -4.50 -15.82 -21.99
N SER A 163 -3.70 -15.81 -20.92
CA SER A 163 -4.22 -15.95 -19.56
C SER A 163 -4.46 -14.61 -18.88
N ILE A 164 -5.27 -14.63 -17.83
CA ILE A 164 -5.44 -13.53 -16.88
C ILE A 164 -4.69 -13.90 -15.61
N LEU A 165 -3.95 -12.94 -15.03
CA LEU A 165 -3.35 -13.16 -13.72
C LEU A 165 -4.43 -13.41 -12.68
N PRO A 166 -4.24 -14.40 -11.77
CA PRO A 166 -5.26 -14.76 -10.77
C PRO A 166 -5.29 -13.81 -9.56
N VAL A 167 -4.85 -12.58 -9.75
CA VAL A 167 -4.79 -11.53 -8.71
C VAL A 167 -5.20 -10.19 -9.30
N LEU A 168 -5.78 -9.35 -8.47
CA LEU A 168 -5.97 -7.94 -8.77
C LEU A 168 -4.66 -7.20 -8.49
N VAL A 169 -4.32 -6.22 -9.31
CA VAL A 169 -3.06 -5.49 -9.23
C VAL A 169 -3.27 -3.99 -9.08
N ASP A 170 -2.37 -3.37 -8.32
CA ASP A 170 -2.31 -1.92 -8.18
C ASP A 170 -1.21 -1.32 -9.07
N TYR A 171 -0.14 -2.08 -9.35
CA TYR A 171 0.95 -1.67 -10.24
C TYR A 171 1.49 -2.86 -11.02
N VAL A 172 1.93 -2.59 -12.24
CA VAL A 172 2.72 -3.52 -13.06
C VAL A 172 4.14 -3.01 -13.16
N LEU A 173 5.12 -3.87 -12.88
CA LEU A 173 6.55 -3.57 -12.95
C LEU A 173 7.20 -4.34 -14.11
N VAL A 174 8.32 -3.79 -14.59
CA VAL A 174 9.15 -4.51 -15.55
C VAL A 174 10.01 -5.54 -14.80
N PRO A 175 9.92 -6.83 -15.11
CA PRO A 175 10.88 -7.83 -14.62
C PRO A 175 12.29 -7.53 -15.11
N SER A 176 13.31 -7.98 -14.37
CA SER A 176 14.72 -7.79 -14.73
C SER A 176 15.10 -8.49 -16.03
N SER A 177 14.40 -9.58 -16.40
CA SER A 177 14.59 -10.33 -17.63
C SER A 177 13.38 -11.20 -17.93
N GLY A 178 13.17 -11.56 -19.20
CA GLY A 178 12.12 -12.49 -19.63
C GLY A 178 10.71 -11.95 -19.42
N ALA A 179 10.52 -10.66 -19.56
CA ALA A 179 9.21 -10.01 -19.41
C ALA A 179 8.21 -10.53 -20.44
N ALA A 180 6.98 -10.77 -20.01
CA ALA A 180 5.84 -10.90 -20.92
C ALA A 180 5.61 -9.55 -21.60
N THR A 181 5.13 -9.56 -22.84
CA THR A 181 4.78 -8.36 -23.60
C THR A 181 3.29 -8.34 -23.90
N ASP A 182 2.83 -7.24 -24.48
CA ASP A 182 1.42 -7.05 -24.86
C ASP A 182 0.45 -7.31 -23.71
N LEU A 183 0.84 -6.84 -22.51
CA LEU A 183 -0.03 -6.89 -21.35
C LEU A 183 -1.21 -5.93 -21.54
N VAL A 184 -2.40 -6.41 -21.28
CA VAL A 184 -3.62 -5.58 -21.25
C VAL A 184 -4.09 -5.47 -19.82
N VAL A 185 -4.23 -4.25 -19.33
CA VAL A 185 -4.71 -3.98 -17.98
C VAL A 185 -6.10 -3.40 -18.06
N GLY A 186 -7.03 -3.96 -17.31
CA GLY A 186 -8.43 -3.52 -17.32
C GLY A 186 -9.05 -3.54 -15.92
N ARG A 187 -10.15 -2.82 -15.78
CA ARG A 187 -11.02 -2.78 -14.59
C ARG A 187 -12.40 -3.26 -14.93
#